data_77dc500680ceaf5b4bd2bbff225df725
#
_entry.id   77dc500680ceaf5b4bd2bbff225df725
#
_cell.length_a   1.000
_cell.length_b   1.000
_cell.length_c   1.000
_cell.angle_alpha   90.00
_cell.angle_beta   90.00
_cell.angle_gamma   90.00
#
_symmetry.space_group_name_H-M   'P 1'
#
loop_
_entity.id
_entity.type
_entity.pdbx_description
1 polymer ?
#
loop_
_entity_poly.entity_id
_entity_poly.type
_entity_poly.pdbx_seq_one_letter_code
_entity_poly.pdbx_strand_id
1 'polypeptide(L)'
;ENPQFLDIKSYIEKISSKQFPHHIFTYNRNNNANEQRASQIKFEHLKIDHIQKQNRGNELAKLALNLAKSNKERHQAIQDFMLINDSTTIAAEVPIYLTNWDAGYYRNQKGFIFPLNNHQTPITGHIDLMQVRNGLIHILDYKPEADKIKPIEQLTIYAMALSRKLNLQ
;
A
#
# COMPACT_ATOMS: atom_id res chain seq x y z
N GLU A 1 -7.27 9.36 -22.99
CA GLU A 1 -6.66 8.84 -21.74
C GLU A 1 -7.75 8.68 -20.69
N ASN A 2 -7.71 7.59 -19.93
CA ASN A 2 -8.67 7.36 -18.86
C ASN A 2 -8.36 8.32 -17.69
N PRO A 3 -9.30 9.17 -17.24
CA PRO A 3 -9.07 10.16 -16.17
C PRO A 3 -8.45 9.56 -14.89
N GLN A 4 -8.84 8.35 -14.53
CA GLN A 4 -8.30 7.65 -13.36
C GLN A 4 -6.78 7.42 -13.43
N PHE A 5 -6.23 7.25 -14.62
CA PHE A 5 -4.78 7.07 -14.79
C PHE A 5 -4.01 8.38 -14.69
N LEU A 6 -4.65 9.50 -15.00
CA LEU A 6 -4.06 10.83 -14.79
C LEU A 6 -3.88 11.11 -13.29
N ASP A 7 -4.86 10.72 -12.48
CA ASP A 7 -4.78 10.89 -11.02
C ASP A 7 -3.66 10.04 -10.41
N ILE A 8 -3.51 8.79 -10.85
CA ILE A 8 -2.39 7.92 -10.41
C ILE A 8 -1.05 8.54 -10.80
N LYS A 9 -0.90 8.94 -12.05
CA LYS A 9 0.32 9.57 -12.56
C LYS A 9 0.66 10.80 -11.74
N SER A 10 -0.32 11.69 -11.56
CA SER A 10 -0.17 12.91 -10.75
C SER A 10 0.24 12.60 -9.31
N TYR A 11 -0.34 11.57 -8.70
CA TYR A 11 0.03 11.15 -7.35
C TYR A 11 1.49 10.68 -7.27
N ILE A 12 1.91 9.79 -8.20
CA ILE A 12 3.28 9.26 -8.23
C ILE A 12 4.30 10.38 -8.48
N GLU A 13 4.03 11.28 -9.42
CA GLU A 13 4.89 12.43 -9.72
C GLU A 13 5.01 13.37 -8.51
N LYS A 14 3.91 13.55 -7.76
CA LYS A 14 3.91 14.40 -6.56
C LYS A 14 4.80 13.83 -5.46
N ILE A 15 5.00 12.52 -5.36
CA ILE A 15 5.89 11.90 -4.35
C ILE A 15 7.30 12.49 -4.43
N SER A 16 7.82 12.76 -5.63
CA SER A 16 9.15 13.33 -5.82
C SER A 16 9.21 14.84 -5.54
N SER A 17 8.08 15.48 -5.28
CA SER A 17 8.00 16.94 -5.11
C SER A 17 8.08 17.35 -3.63
N LYS A 18 8.41 18.64 -3.43
CA LYS A 18 8.35 19.26 -2.08
C LYS A 18 6.93 19.36 -1.53
N GLN A 19 5.89 19.17 -2.35
CA GLN A 19 4.50 19.21 -1.93
C GLN A 19 4.04 17.91 -1.26
N PHE A 20 4.80 16.83 -1.41
CA PHE A 20 4.50 15.58 -0.73
C PHE A 20 4.95 15.67 0.75
N PRO A 21 4.12 15.22 1.70
CA PRO A 21 4.41 15.36 3.13
C PRO A 21 5.42 14.32 3.62
N HIS A 22 6.65 14.36 3.12
CA HIS A 22 7.72 13.41 3.50
C HIS A 22 7.97 13.34 5.00
N HIS A 23 7.74 14.43 5.72
CA HIS A 23 7.98 14.51 7.15
C HIS A 23 7.14 13.51 7.97
N ILE A 24 5.96 13.10 7.49
CA ILE A 24 5.13 12.11 8.20
C ILE A 24 5.66 10.68 8.10
N PHE A 25 6.61 10.44 7.18
CA PHE A 25 7.27 9.14 6.99
C PHE A 25 8.65 9.08 7.65
N THR A 26 9.13 10.21 8.19
CA THR A 26 10.45 10.27 8.80
C THR A 26 10.36 9.77 10.24
N TYR A 27 11.00 8.64 10.49
CA TYR A 27 11.12 8.10 11.84
C TYR A 27 11.97 9.03 12.72
N ASN A 28 11.37 9.72 13.66
CA ASN A 28 12.10 10.50 14.64
C ASN A 28 12.30 9.64 15.91
N ARG A 29 13.47 9.02 16.04
CA ARG A 29 13.84 8.16 17.18
C ARG A 29 13.70 8.83 18.55
N ASN A 30 13.69 10.16 18.59
CA ASN A 30 13.73 10.95 19.82
C ASN A 30 12.36 11.45 20.28
N ASN A 31 11.33 11.36 19.44
CA ASN A 31 9.99 11.74 19.84
C ASN A 31 9.12 10.48 19.92
N ASN A 32 8.65 10.17 21.12
CA ASN A 32 7.61 9.17 21.40
C ASN A 32 6.24 9.52 20.77
N ALA A 33 6.23 10.23 19.65
CA ALA A 33 5.04 10.41 18.84
C ALA A 33 4.63 9.04 18.30
N ASN A 34 3.47 8.57 18.69
CA ASN A 34 2.89 7.28 18.34
C ASN A 34 2.73 7.19 16.81
N GLU A 35 3.81 6.82 16.12
CA GLU A 35 3.73 6.53 14.69
C GLU A 35 2.74 5.39 14.49
N GLN A 36 1.73 5.59 13.65
CA GLN A 36 0.75 4.56 13.33
C GLN A 36 1.06 3.99 11.95
N ARG A 37 1.64 2.80 11.93
CA ARG A 37 1.88 2.08 10.68
C ARG A 37 0.70 1.19 10.33
N ALA A 38 0.30 1.18 9.08
CA ALA A 38 -0.79 0.34 8.59
C ALA A 38 -0.58 -1.14 8.94
N SER A 39 0.67 -1.62 8.94
CA SER A 39 1.02 -3.00 9.29
C SER A 39 0.80 -3.37 10.76
N GLN A 40 0.65 -2.38 11.65
CA GLN A 40 0.44 -2.58 13.09
C GLN A 40 -1.03 -2.50 13.49
N ILE A 41 -1.88 -2.02 12.58
CA ILE A 41 -3.32 -1.84 12.85
C ILE A 41 -4.03 -3.18 12.67
N LYS A 42 -4.92 -3.48 13.62
CA LYS A 42 -5.82 -4.64 13.60
C LYS A 42 -7.25 -4.18 13.68
N PHE A 43 -8.13 -4.84 12.93
CA PHE A 43 -9.57 -4.60 13.00
C PHE A 43 -10.25 -5.76 13.70
N GLU A 44 -11.18 -5.46 14.61
CA GLU A 44 -11.90 -6.50 15.37
C GLU A 44 -12.89 -7.27 14.50
N HIS A 45 -13.48 -6.62 13.49
CA HIS A 45 -14.58 -7.17 12.70
C HIS A 45 -14.47 -6.85 11.21
N LEU A 46 -13.35 -7.19 10.59
CA LEU A 46 -13.19 -7.03 9.14
C LEU A 46 -13.69 -8.28 8.42
N LYS A 47 -14.84 -8.17 7.75
CA LYS A 47 -15.33 -9.23 6.85
C LYS A 47 -14.69 -9.03 5.48
N ILE A 48 -13.80 -9.93 5.11
CA ILE A 48 -13.14 -9.93 3.81
C ILE A 48 -13.23 -11.33 3.22
N ASP A 49 -13.65 -11.39 1.98
CA ASP A 49 -13.61 -12.62 1.21
C ASP A 49 -12.16 -12.91 0.79
N HIS A 50 -11.64 -14.02 1.30
CA HIS A 50 -10.30 -14.46 1.00
C HIS A 50 -10.34 -15.47 -0.14
N ILE A 51 -9.86 -15.07 -1.31
CA ILE A 51 -9.78 -15.92 -2.50
C ILE A 51 -8.32 -16.30 -2.74
N GLN A 52 -8.02 -17.60 -2.66
CA GLN A 52 -6.72 -18.11 -3.07
C GLN A 52 -6.73 -18.30 -4.59
N LYS A 53 -5.96 -17.48 -5.30
CA LYS A 53 -5.90 -17.49 -6.75
C LYS A 53 -4.46 -17.39 -7.25
N GLN A 54 -4.11 -18.23 -8.19
CA GLN A 54 -2.89 -18.06 -9.00
C GLN A 54 -3.11 -16.87 -9.94
N ASN A 55 -2.13 -15.97 -10.00
CA ASN A 55 -2.18 -14.82 -10.87
C ASN A 55 -0.77 -14.49 -11.41
N ARG A 56 -0.71 -13.62 -12.42
CA ARG A 56 0.54 -13.23 -13.07
C ARG A 56 1.56 -12.65 -12.08
N GLY A 57 1.11 -11.89 -11.08
CA GLY A 57 1.99 -11.35 -10.03
C GLY A 57 2.69 -12.44 -9.24
N ASN A 58 1.95 -13.50 -8.85
CA ASN A 58 2.53 -14.65 -8.15
C ASN A 58 3.55 -15.41 -9.00
N GLU A 59 3.30 -15.56 -10.30
CA GLU A 59 4.24 -16.22 -11.22
C GLU A 59 5.54 -15.42 -11.35
N LEU A 60 5.43 -14.11 -11.55
CA LEU A 60 6.57 -13.20 -11.64
C LEU A 60 7.37 -13.14 -10.33
N ALA A 61 6.68 -13.11 -9.19
CA ALA A 61 7.33 -13.17 -7.88
C ALA A 61 8.15 -14.46 -7.70
N LYS A 62 7.63 -15.62 -8.11
CA LYS A 62 8.37 -16.88 -8.08
C LYS A 62 9.63 -16.84 -8.94
N LEU A 63 9.55 -16.25 -10.13
CA LEU A 63 10.74 -16.09 -10.99
C LEU A 63 11.77 -15.14 -10.36
N ALA A 64 11.32 -14.01 -9.82
CA ALA A 64 12.17 -13.03 -9.17
C ALA A 64 12.93 -13.63 -7.95
N LEU A 65 12.26 -14.49 -7.17
CA LEU A 65 12.87 -15.13 -6.00
C LEU A 65 14.10 -15.99 -6.36
N ASN A 66 14.17 -16.52 -7.57
CA ASN A 66 15.36 -17.25 -8.03
C ASN A 66 16.59 -16.34 -8.22
N LEU A 67 16.39 -15.03 -8.30
CA LEU A 67 17.47 -14.05 -8.43
C LEU A 67 17.98 -13.54 -7.09
N ALA A 68 17.22 -13.74 -6.01
CA ALA A 68 17.59 -13.29 -4.68
C ALA A 68 18.67 -14.20 -4.07
N LYS A 69 19.78 -13.60 -3.66
CA LYS A 69 20.92 -14.32 -3.04
C LYS A 69 20.71 -14.57 -1.54
N SER A 70 19.83 -13.83 -0.92
CA SER A 70 19.52 -13.92 0.51
C SER A 70 18.06 -13.62 0.81
N ASN A 71 17.57 -13.99 2.00
CA ASN A 71 16.22 -13.65 2.43
C ASN A 71 15.97 -12.14 2.52
N LYS A 72 17.02 -11.36 2.82
CA LYS A 72 16.92 -9.89 2.91
C LYS A 72 16.74 -9.23 1.55
N GLU A 73 17.25 -9.86 0.49
CA GLU A 73 17.16 -9.33 -0.88
C GLU A 73 15.86 -9.71 -1.59
N ARG A 74 15.10 -10.66 -1.06
CA ARG A 74 13.87 -11.16 -1.72
C ARG A 74 12.87 -10.07 -2.08
N HIS A 75 12.63 -9.17 -1.15
CA HIS A 75 11.69 -8.07 -1.36
C HIS A 75 12.15 -7.18 -2.51
N GLN A 76 13.39 -6.72 -2.45
CA GLN A 76 13.97 -5.87 -3.49
C GLN A 76 14.05 -6.60 -4.84
N ALA A 77 14.44 -7.87 -4.86
CA ALA A 77 14.51 -8.64 -6.09
C ALA A 77 13.17 -8.77 -6.80
N ILE A 78 12.07 -8.94 -6.04
CA ILE A 78 10.73 -8.97 -6.60
C ILE A 78 10.34 -7.60 -7.18
N GLN A 79 10.60 -6.53 -6.45
CA GLN A 79 10.28 -5.17 -6.90
C GLN A 79 11.04 -4.82 -8.19
N ASP A 80 12.36 -5.02 -8.20
CA ASP A 80 13.20 -4.72 -9.37
C ASP A 80 12.80 -5.58 -10.57
N PHE A 81 12.57 -6.86 -10.35
CA PHE A 81 12.16 -7.77 -11.41
C PHE A 81 10.83 -7.37 -12.04
N MET A 82 9.83 -7.03 -11.22
CA MET A 82 8.51 -6.63 -11.70
C MET A 82 8.54 -5.28 -12.40
N LEU A 83 9.27 -4.30 -11.89
CA LEU A 83 9.42 -3.01 -12.54
C LEU A 83 10.05 -3.11 -13.94
N ILE A 84 10.97 -4.07 -14.13
CA ILE A 84 11.67 -4.25 -15.42
C ILE A 84 10.86 -5.14 -16.38
N ASN A 85 10.25 -6.21 -15.87
CA ASN A 85 9.73 -7.29 -16.71
C ASN A 85 8.19 -7.36 -16.78
N ASP A 86 7.48 -6.53 -16.03
CA ASP A 86 6.01 -6.50 -16.05
C ASP A 86 5.50 -5.11 -16.44
N SER A 87 5.04 -4.96 -17.66
CA SER A 87 4.52 -3.70 -18.20
C SER A 87 3.29 -3.16 -17.46
N THR A 88 2.68 -3.95 -16.57
CA THR A 88 1.55 -3.52 -15.76
C THR A 88 2.00 -2.96 -14.40
N THR A 89 3.21 -3.24 -13.98
CA THR A 89 3.79 -2.69 -12.75
C THR A 89 4.27 -1.26 -13.01
N ILE A 90 3.66 -0.30 -12.31
CA ILE A 90 3.86 1.13 -12.57
C ILE A 90 4.73 1.80 -11.49
N ALA A 91 4.80 1.24 -10.28
CA ALA A 91 5.61 1.77 -9.19
C ALA A 91 5.86 0.72 -8.11
N ALA A 92 6.95 0.92 -7.35
CA ALA A 92 7.29 0.18 -6.14
C ALA A 92 7.55 1.15 -4.98
N GLU A 93 7.45 0.67 -3.73
CA GLU A 93 7.67 1.44 -2.50
C GLU A 93 6.88 2.75 -2.47
N VAL A 94 5.61 2.69 -2.89
CA VAL A 94 4.76 3.89 -3.00
C VAL A 94 4.31 4.33 -1.62
N PRO A 95 4.80 5.46 -1.09
CA PRO A 95 4.39 5.97 0.20
C PRO A 95 2.90 6.36 0.16
N ILE A 96 2.16 5.90 1.15
CA ILE A 96 0.73 6.15 1.28
C ILE A 96 0.39 6.53 2.70
N TYR A 97 -0.58 7.42 2.87
CA TYR A 97 -1.03 7.86 4.18
C TYR A 97 -2.52 8.14 4.23
N LEU A 98 -3.10 7.86 5.37
CA LEU A 98 -4.50 8.11 5.67
C LEU A 98 -4.58 9.09 6.83
N THR A 99 -5.15 10.27 6.58
CA THR A 99 -5.31 11.33 7.58
C THR A 99 -6.54 11.09 8.45
N ASN A 100 -6.66 11.83 9.55
CA ASN A 100 -7.87 11.80 10.38
C ASN A 100 -9.12 12.27 9.62
N TRP A 101 -8.96 13.17 8.66
CA TRP A 101 -10.04 13.58 7.77
C TRP A 101 -10.52 12.41 6.91
N ASP A 102 -9.58 11.64 6.36
CA ASP A 102 -9.89 10.45 5.58
C ASP A 102 -10.58 9.40 6.47
N ALA A 103 -10.07 9.18 7.68
CA ALA A 103 -10.70 8.27 8.66
C ALA A 103 -12.11 8.73 9.05
N GLY A 104 -12.31 10.03 9.26
CA GLY A 104 -13.62 10.65 9.51
C GLY A 104 -14.59 10.44 8.34
N TYR A 105 -14.12 10.60 7.11
CA TYR A 105 -14.92 10.30 5.92
C TYR A 105 -15.41 8.86 5.91
N TYR A 106 -14.53 7.89 6.10
CA TYR A 106 -14.92 6.47 6.10
C TYR A 106 -15.86 6.12 7.24
N ARG A 107 -15.69 6.72 8.42
CA ARG A 107 -16.62 6.56 9.54
C ARG A 107 -18.00 7.06 9.19
N ASN A 108 -18.10 8.27 8.67
CA ASN A 108 -19.39 8.95 8.44
C ASN A 108 -20.10 8.42 7.19
N GLN A 109 -19.38 8.07 6.13
CA GLN A 109 -19.97 7.68 4.86
C GLN A 109 -20.09 6.17 4.65
N LYS A 110 -19.24 5.39 5.30
CA LYS A 110 -19.15 3.93 5.10
C LYS A 110 -19.32 3.14 6.40
N GLY A 111 -19.48 3.79 7.55
CA GLY A 111 -19.58 3.14 8.85
C GLY A 111 -18.30 2.42 9.29
N PHE A 112 -17.16 2.73 8.68
CA PHE A 112 -15.89 2.06 8.94
C PHE A 112 -15.07 2.82 9.98
N ILE A 113 -14.80 2.18 11.13
CA ILE A 113 -14.11 2.79 12.25
C ILE A 113 -12.65 2.30 12.28
N PHE A 114 -11.71 3.23 12.17
CA PHE A 114 -10.30 2.94 12.36
C PHE A 114 -9.94 2.92 13.85
N PRO A 115 -9.17 1.93 14.31
CA PRO A 115 -8.64 1.89 15.68
C PRO A 115 -7.44 2.86 15.80
N LEU A 116 -7.73 4.16 15.87
CA LEU A 116 -6.70 5.18 15.94
C LEU A 116 -6.21 5.34 17.38
N ASN A 117 -4.92 5.18 17.62
CA ASN A 117 -4.30 5.40 18.92
C ASN A 117 -4.15 6.89 19.25
N ASN A 118 -4.00 7.71 18.21
CA ASN A 118 -3.88 9.15 18.34
C ASN A 118 -4.58 9.83 17.15
N HIS A 119 -5.54 10.70 17.44
CA HIS A 119 -6.30 11.43 16.42
C HIS A 119 -5.48 12.49 15.65
N GLN A 120 -4.24 12.75 16.03
CA GLN A 120 -3.39 13.75 15.36
C GLN A 120 -2.41 13.13 14.37
N THR A 121 -2.11 11.85 14.51
CA THR A 121 -1.08 11.19 13.70
C THR A 121 -1.71 10.42 12.53
N PRO A 122 -1.30 10.68 11.28
CA PRO A 122 -1.75 9.90 10.13
C PRO A 122 -1.30 8.44 10.23
N ILE A 123 -2.09 7.54 9.65
CA ILE A 123 -1.65 6.17 9.41
C ILE A 123 -0.77 6.18 8.16
N THR A 124 0.45 5.66 8.27
CA THR A 124 1.41 5.65 7.17
C THR A 124 1.76 4.23 6.72
N GLY A 125 2.29 4.12 5.51
CA GLY A 125 2.83 2.88 4.99
C GLY A 125 3.41 3.05 3.59
N HIS A 126 3.93 1.95 3.05
CA HIS A 126 4.42 1.88 1.68
C HIS A 126 3.78 0.69 0.99
N ILE A 127 3.26 0.93 -0.19
CA ILE A 127 2.75 -0.13 -1.08
C ILE A 127 3.96 -0.75 -1.76
N ASP A 128 4.20 -2.04 -1.54
CA ASP A 128 5.35 -2.75 -2.11
C ASP A 128 5.40 -2.65 -3.63
N LEU A 129 4.24 -2.91 -4.27
CA LEU A 129 4.09 -2.83 -5.72
C LEU A 129 2.68 -2.35 -6.10
N MET A 130 2.61 -1.46 -7.07
CA MET A 130 1.37 -0.99 -7.67
C MET A 130 1.32 -1.36 -9.14
N GLN A 131 0.22 -1.97 -9.55
CA GLN A 131 -0.03 -2.36 -10.94
C GLN A 131 -1.31 -1.72 -11.47
N VAL A 132 -1.35 -1.46 -12.77
CA VAL A 132 -2.57 -1.15 -13.52
C VAL A 132 -2.81 -2.27 -14.52
N ARG A 133 -3.88 -3.01 -14.33
CA ARG A 133 -4.22 -4.17 -15.14
C ARG A 133 -5.71 -4.20 -15.42
N ASN A 134 -6.09 -4.33 -16.67
CA ASN A 134 -7.50 -4.38 -17.11
C ASN A 134 -8.35 -3.20 -16.58
N GLY A 135 -7.77 -2.00 -16.55
CA GLY A 135 -8.43 -0.80 -16.03
C GLY A 135 -8.58 -0.73 -14.52
N LEU A 136 -7.98 -1.65 -13.77
CA LEU A 136 -8.02 -1.70 -12.32
C LEU A 136 -6.63 -1.44 -11.72
N ILE A 137 -6.62 -0.81 -10.54
CA ILE A 137 -5.42 -0.65 -9.73
C ILE A 137 -5.31 -1.86 -8.82
N HIS A 138 -4.16 -2.53 -8.87
CA HIS A 138 -3.83 -3.64 -7.99
C HIS A 138 -2.73 -3.20 -7.04
N ILE A 139 -2.96 -3.44 -5.75
CA ILE A 139 -1.99 -3.25 -4.67
C ILE A 139 -1.47 -4.61 -4.29
N LEU A 140 -0.16 -4.80 -4.36
CA LEU A 140 0.50 -6.05 -4.01
C LEU A 140 1.43 -5.81 -2.83
N ASP A 141 1.44 -6.75 -1.89
CA ASP A 141 2.33 -6.78 -0.73
C ASP A 141 2.98 -8.16 -0.66
N TYR A 142 4.30 -8.19 -0.66
CA TYR A 142 5.04 -9.44 -0.60
C TYR A 142 5.26 -9.88 0.84
N LYS A 143 4.83 -11.09 1.15
CA LYS A 143 5.11 -11.73 2.43
C LYS A 143 5.77 -13.09 2.21
N PRO A 144 6.95 -13.35 2.81
CA PRO A 144 7.63 -14.63 2.69
C PRO A 144 6.78 -15.82 3.14
N GLU A 145 5.90 -15.59 4.13
CA GLU A 145 5.00 -16.59 4.72
C GLU A 145 3.54 -16.19 4.51
N ALA A 146 3.17 -15.89 3.25
CA ALA A 146 1.82 -15.41 2.91
C ALA A 146 0.69 -16.42 3.21
N ASP A 147 1.03 -17.69 3.36
CA ASP A 147 0.12 -18.74 3.84
C ASP A 147 -0.23 -18.58 5.33
N LYS A 148 0.69 -18.04 6.14
CA LYS A 148 0.51 -17.82 7.59
C LYS A 148 0.17 -16.39 7.93
N ILE A 149 0.83 -15.43 7.25
CA ILE A 149 0.70 -14.00 7.52
C ILE A 149 -0.15 -13.38 6.42
N LYS A 150 -1.34 -12.95 6.78
CA LYS A 150 -2.28 -12.31 5.85
C LYS A 150 -2.31 -10.81 6.14
N PRO A 151 -1.77 -9.95 5.26
CA PRO A 151 -1.73 -8.50 5.46
C PRO A 151 -3.06 -7.83 5.10
N ILE A 152 -4.18 -8.42 5.53
CA ILE A 152 -5.53 -8.00 5.14
C ILE A 152 -5.79 -6.56 5.58
N GLU A 153 -5.53 -6.26 6.85
CA GLU A 153 -5.75 -4.92 7.41
C GLU A 153 -4.86 -3.89 6.75
N GLN A 154 -3.60 -4.23 6.54
CA GLN A 154 -2.63 -3.36 5.88
C GLN A 154 -3.06 -3.02 4.46
N LEU A 155 -3.43 -4.03 3.66
CA LEU A 155 -3.89 -3.83 2.28
C LEU A 155 -5.21 -3.06 2.22
N THR A 156 -6.12 -3.29 3.17
CA THR A 156 -7.37 -2.53 3.28
C THR A 156 -7.09 -1.05 3.52
N ILE A 157 -6.20 -0.73 4.47
CA ILE A 157 -5.80 0.65 4.75
C ILE A 157 -5.15 1.30 3.52
N TYR A 158 -4.27 0.57 2.83
CA TYR A 158 -3.63 1.07 1.61
C TYR A 158 -4.65 1.36 0.51
N ALA A 159 -5.61 0.46 0.29
CA ALA A 159 -6.66 0.66 -0.71
C ALA A 159 -7.53 1.88 -0.37
N MET A 160 -7.93 2.01 0.89
CA MET A 160 -8.74 3.15 1.36
C MET A 160 -7.96 4.47 1.25
N ALA A 161 -6.70 4.50 1.69
CA ALA A 161 -5.86 5.68 1.59
C ALA A 161 -5.66 6.09 0.12
N LEU A 162 -5.33 5.14 -0.75
CA LEU A 162 -5.14 5.39 -2.18
C LEU A 162 -6.44 5.90 -2.84
N SER A 163 -7.58 5.29 -2.54
CA SER A 163 -8.89 5.73 -3.05
C SER A 163 -9.16 7.20 -2.71
N ARG A 164 -8.82 7.63 -1.48
CA ARG A 164 -8.96 9.05 -1.08
C ARG A 164 -8.01 9.96 -1.82
N LYS A 165 -6.76 9.54 -2.06
CA LYS A 165 -5.76 10.36 -2.78
C LYS A 165 -6.06 10.47 -4.28
N LEU A 166 -6.74 9.48 -4.83
CA LEU A 166 -7.10 9.44 -6.25
C LEU A 166 -8.58 9.82 -6.50
N ASN A 167 -9.31 10.26 -5.46
CA ASN A 167 -10.75 10.58 -5.55
C ASN A 167 -11.59 9.44 -6.16
N LEU A 168 -11.20 8.18 -5.93
CA LEU A 168 -11.97 7.01 -6.36
C LEU A 168 -13.16 6.79 -5.43
N GLN A 169 -14.31 6.44 -6.01
CA GLN A 169 -15.55 6.17 -5.27
C GLN A 169 -15.65 4.70 -4.81
#